data_72f07794a232b6e838cbd18f2d42b059
#
_entry.id   72f07794a232b6e838cbd18f2d42b059
#
_cell.length_a   1.000
_cell.length_b   1.000
_cell.length_c   1.000
_cell.angle_alpha   90.00
_cell.angle_beta   90.00
_cell.angle_gamma   90.00
#
_symmetry.space_group_name_H-M   'P 1'
#
loop_
_entity.id
_entity.type
_entity.pdbx_description
1 polymer ?
#
loop_
_entity_poly.entity_id
_entity_poly.type
_entity_poly.pdbx_seq_one_letter_code
_entity_poly.pdbx_strand_id
1 'polypeptide(L)'
;MHDTDRDLLPEGLEDRLPASAAVAARLTRAVLDCLDGHGYQRVQPPTIEFEKSLASRMAGIKARRMFRFVDPASLRTLALRSDLTPQLGRIAATSLAKAARPLRLCYAGQVITIKGDGLDPTRERLQLGAELIGSDSVAAAGEIVAAAIEALSAAGASGLSVDFTLPDLVDTLAAKALPLAADKIEAVRRELDAKDAGGLVAAGGVDYLPLLTAIGPFEAAIERLAAIDAGGALASRITALRTIAARLAGKARITLDPSERHGFEYQTWFGFMIYAEGVAGALGRGGSYTINATNEPAIGFSLYPDRLIDTLAAAEPPRDTLFLPLGHDAVHAARLRAIGWRTVAALGADCDAAAQGCSHRLDGGEAVRL
;
A
#
# COMPACT_ATOMS: atom_id res chain seq x y z
N MET A 1 -11.76 -26.31 -34.44
CA MET A 1 -12.26 -25.60 -33.26
C MET A 1 -11.13 -25.61 -32.26
N HIS A 2 -10.27 -24.59 -32.26
CA HIS A 2 -9.21 -24.48 -31.26
C HIS A 2 -9.90 -24.22 -29.91
N ASP A 3 -9.58 -25.06 -28.94
CA ASP A 3 -10.06 -24.98 -27.55
C ASP A 3 -9.37 -23.77 -26.85
N THR A 4 -9.79 -22.56 -27.22
CA THR A 4 -9.26 -21.30 -26.69
C THR A 4 -9.60 -21.09 -25.21
N ASP A 5 -10.48 -21.92 -24.62
CA ASP A 5 -10.86 -21.82 -23.21
C ASP A 5 -9.83 -22.43 -22.24
N ARG A 6 -8.85 -23.20 -22.73
CA ARG A 6 -7.85 -23.87 -21.88
C ARG A 6 -6.71 -22.97 -21.41
N ASP A 7 -6.48 -21.86 -22.12
CA ASP A 7 -5.35 -20.96 -21.87
C ASP A 7 -5.76 -19.62 -21.23
N LEU A 8 -7.04 -19.48 -20.84
CA LEU A 8 -7.53 -18.27 -20.18
C LEU A 8 -7.29 -18.32 -18.67
N LEU A 9 -6.77 -17.23 -18.14
CA LEU A 9 -6.69 -17.02 -16.70
C LEU A 9 -8.09 -16.72 -16.11
N PRO A 10 -8.36 -17.07 -14.84
CA PRO A 10 -9.57 -16.64 -14.16
C PRO A 10 -9.70 -15.13 -14.16
N GLU A 11 -10.94 -14.61 -14.22
CA GLU A 11 -11.23 -13.19 -14.18
C GLU A 11 -10.52 -12.49 -13.01
N GLY A 12 -9.85 -11.38 -13.29
CA GLY A 12 -9.11 -10.57 -12.31
C GLY A 12 -7.74 -11.14 -11.91
N LEU A 13 -7.25 -12.18 -12.60
CA LEU A 13 -5.88 -12.66 -12.50
C LEU A 13 -5.17 -12.42 -13.85
N GLU A 14 -3.96 -11.88 -13.80
CA GLU A 14 -3.21 -11.49 -14.98
C GLU A 14 -1.72 -11.87 -14.86
N ASP A 15 -1.10 -12.22 -15.98
CA ASP A 15 0.35 -12.38 -16.06
C ASP A 15 1.03 -11.01 -16.06
N ARG A 16 2.03 -10.84 -15.22
CA ARG A 16 2.91 -9.68 -15.29
C ARG A 16 4.02 -9.93 -16.31
N LEU A 17 3.90 -9.32 -17.48
CA LEU A 17 4.82 -9.48 -18.59
C LEU A 17 6.20 -8.85 -18.33
N PRO A 18 7.26 -9.15 -19.16
CA PRO A 18 8.65 -8.81 -18.84
C PRO A 18 8.92 -7.36 -18.47
N ALA A 19 8.30 -6.37 -19.14
CA ALA A 19 8.51 -4.96 -18.85
C ALA A 19 8.02 -4.60 -17.46
N SER A 20 6.73 -4.85 -17.17
CA SER A 20 6.13 -4.57 -15.85
C SER A 20 6.70 -5.47 -14.76
N ALA A 21 7.10 -6.72 -15.05
CA ALA A 21 7.78 -7.58 -14.08
C ALA A 21 9.14 -7.01 -13.65
N ALA A 22 9.92 -6.46 -14.60
CA ALA A 22 11.21 -5.82 -14.30
C ALA A 22 11.03 -4.56 -13.44
N VAL A 23 10.03 -3.72 -13.77
CA VAL A 23 9.67 -2.53 -12.97
C VAL A 23 9.24 -2.95 -11.57
N ALA A 24 8.37 -3.95 -11.44
CA ALA A 24 7.90 -4.46 -10.14
C ALA A 24 9.05 -4.92 -9.24
N ALA A 25 10.03 -5.62 -9.81
CA ALA A 25 11.20 -6.09 -9.06
C ALA A 25 12.07 -4.92 -8.57
N ARG A 26 12.34 -3.91 -9.41
CA ARG A 26 13.11 -2.71 -9.04
C ARG A 26 12.38 -1.88 -7.99
N LEU A 27 11.09 -1.62 -8.20
CA LEU A 27 10.23 -0.88 -7.28
C LEU A 27 10.19 -1.56 -5.90
N THR A 28 9.96 -2.88 -5.87
CA THR A 28 9.96 -3.65 -4.62
C THR A 28 11.28 -3.51 -3.87
N ARG A 29 12.41 -3.61 -4.57
CA ARG A 29 13.72 -3.43 -3.96
C ARG A 29 13.89 -2.01 -3.42
N ALA A 30 13.58 -0.98 -4.21
CA ALA A 30 13.71 0.42 -3.80
C ALA A 30 12.89 0.74 -2.54
N VAL A 31 11.65 0.25 -2.45
CA VAL A 31 10.79 0.40 -1.27
C VAL A 31 11.41 -0.28 -0.05
N LEU A 32 11.85 -1.55 -0.20
CA LEU A 32 12.41 -2.30 0.92
C LEU A 32 13.75 -1.73 1.40
N ASP A 33 14.62 -1.30 0.48
CA ASP A 33 15.91 -0.68 0.81
C ASP A 33 15.70 0.68 1.52
N CYS A 34 14.71 1.46 1.10
CA CYS A 34 14.32 2.69 1.80
C CYS A 34 13.84 2.39 3.23
N LEU A 35 12.98 1.40 3.41
CA LEU A 35 12.46 1.02 4.73
C LEU A 35 13.55 0.43 5.64
N ASP A 36 14.49 -0.34 5.08
CA ASP A 36 15.67 -0.81 5.83
C ASP A 36 16.51 0.36 6.34
N GLY A 37 16.71 1.39 5.50
CA GLY A 37 17.35 2.65 5.90
C GLY A 37 16.66 3.38 7.06
N HIS A 38 15.36 3.21 7.22
CA HIS A 38 14.57 3.68 8.37
C HIS A 38 14.59 2.72 9.56
N GLY A 39 15.33 1.60 9.49
CA GLY A 39 15.44 0.59 10.54
C GLY A 39 14.28 -0.40 10.61
N TYR A 40 13.47 -0.52 9.55
CA TYR A 40 12.41 -1.52 9.46
C TYR A 40 12.98 -2.86 9.03
N GLN A 41 12.83 -3.87 9.87
CA GLN A 41 13.31 -5.22 9.62
C GLN A 41 12.33 -6.00 8.75
N ARG A 42 12.84 -6.60 7.67
CA ARG A 42 12.00 -7.36 6.76
C ARG A 42 11.54 -8.68 7.35
N VAL A 43 10.25 -8.95 7.27
CA VAL A 43 9.65 -10.26 7.55
C VAL A 43 8.97 -10.81 6.28
N GLN A 44 8.94 -12.14 6.17
CA GLN A 44 8.31 -12.83 5.05
C GLN A 44 7.37 -13.92 5.56
N PRO A 45 6.11 -13.56 5.86
CA PRO A 45 5.12 -14.54 6.29
C PRO A 45 4.70 -15.45 5.12
N PRO A 46 4.22 -16.69 5.40
CA PRO A 46 3.74 -17.61 4.38
C PRO A 46 2.49 -17.07 3.68
N THR A 47 2.28 -17.48 2.43
CA THR A 47 1.08 -17.09 1.66
C THR A 47 -0.19 -17.74 2.17
N ILE A 48 -0.07 -18.90 2.81
CA ILE A 48 -1.17 -19.72 3.32
C ILE A 48 -1.03 -19.82 4.84
N GLU A 49 -2.13 -19.56 5.55
CA GLU A 49 -2.24 -19.78 7.00
C GLU A 49 -3.61 -20.38 7.35
N PHE A 50 -3.79 -20.79 8.61
CA PHE A 50 -5.11 -21.15 9.10
C PHE A 50 -6.05 -19.94 9.01
N GLU A 51 -7.25 -20.17 8.46
CA GLU A 51 -8.28 -19.12 8.28
C GLU A 51 -8.50 -18.33 9.58
N LYS A 52 -8.64 -19.03 10.71
CA LYS A 52 -8.83 -18.38 12.02
C LYS A 52 -7.69 -17.44 12.41
N SER A 53 -6.46 -17.78 12.03
CA SER A 53 -5.30 -16.93 12.31
C SER A 53 -5.34 -15.62 11.53
N LEU A 54 -5.75 -15.66 10.27
CA LEU A 54 -5.87 -14.49 9.41
C LEU A 54 -7.07 -13.61 9.78
N ALA A 55 -8.21 -14.23 10.18
CA ALA A 55 -9.45 -13.51 10.42
C ALA A 55 -9.58 -12.89 11.83
N SER A 56 -8.85 -13.41 12.84
CA SER A 56 -9.10 -13.04 14.24
C SER A 56 -8.28 -11.86 14.76
N ARG A 57 -7.26 -11.39 14.03
CA ARG A 57 -6.25 -10.49 14.57
C ARG A 57 -6.51 -9.01 14.37
N MET A 58 -7.41 -8.67 13.47
CA MET A 58 -7.84 -7.28 13.24
C MET A 58 -9.36 -7.25 13.05
N ALA A 59 -10.00 -6.21 13.58
CA ALA A 59 -11.40 -5.95 13.29
C ALA A 59 -11.57 -5.69 11.76
N GLY A 60 -12.72 -6.05 11.19
CA GLY A 60 -13.03 -5.74 9.79
C GLY A 60 -12.51 -6.71 8.72
N ILE A 61 -11.60 -7.66 9.04
CA ILE A 61 -11.21 -8.69 8.08
C ILE A 61 -12.33 -9.71 7.94
N LYS A 62 -12.96 -9.71 6.76
CA LYS A 62 -14.07 -10.60 6.47
C LYS A 62 -13.54 -11.91 5.89
N ALA A 63 -13.62 -13.02 6.65
CA ALA A 63 -13.24 -14.37 6.19
C ALA A 63 -13.84 -14.73 4.82
N ARG A 64 -15.04 -14.19 4.50
CA ARG A 64 -15.72 -14.37 3.21
C ARG A 64 -14.99 -13.74 2.00
N ARG A 65 -13.97 -12.92 2.21
CA ARG A 65 -13.15 -12.33 1.12
C ARG A 65 -11.92 -13.17 0.78
N MET A 66 -11.60 -14.21 1.57
CA MET A 66 -10.43 -15.06 1.40
C MET A 66 -10.74 -16.33 0.64
N PHE A 67 -9.85 -16.76 -0.25
CA PHE A 67 -9.86 -18.12 -0.78
C PHE A 67 -9.55 -19.11 0.34
N ARG A 68 -10.40 -20.13 0.48
CA ARG A 68 -10.32 -21.11 1.55
C ARG A 68 -10.35 -22.51 0.99
N PHE A 69 -9.61 -23.41 1.61
CA PHE A 69 -9.59 -24.83 1.28
C PHE A 69 -9.27 -25.66 2.53
N VAL A 70 -9.59 -26.93 2.48
CA VAL A 70 -9.29 -27.86 3.58
C VAL A 70 -7.89 -28.43 3.35
N ASP A 71 -7.05 -28.35 4.38
CA ASP A 71 -5.74 -29.02 4.39
C ASP A 71 -5.96 -30.53 4.53
N PRO A 72 -5.56 -31.34 3.52
CA PRO A 72 -5.78 -32.78 3.58
C PRO A 72 -5.02 -33.49 4.71
N ALA A 73 -3.93 -32.87 5.23
CA ALA A 73 -3.13 -33.47 6.29
C ALA A 73 -3.71 -33.22 7.69
N SER A 74 -4.16 -32.00 7.97
CA SER A 74 -4.67 -31.60 9.29
C SER A 74 -6.18 -31.53 9.37
N LEU A 75 -6.89 -31.64 8.26
CA LEU A 75 -8.35 -31.47 8.09
C LEU A 75 -8.85 -30.10 8.59
N ARG A 76 -7.96 -29.10 8.66
CA ARG A 76 -8.28 -27.75 9.10
C ARG A 76 -8.44 -26.83 7.89
N THR A 77 -9.25 -25.78 8.03
CA THR A 77 -9.42 -24.77 7.00
C THR A 77 -8.20 -23.85 6.94
N LEU A 78 -7.57 -23.81 5.77
CA LEU A 78 -6.54 -22.88 5.38
C LEU A 78 -7.13 -21.77 4.50
N ALA A 79 -6.45 -20.63 4.44
CA ALA A 79 -6.81 -19.55 3.54
C ALA A 79 -5.55 -18.91 2.90
N LEU A 80 -5.73 -18.41 1.68
CA LEU A 80 -4.77 -17.49 1.06
C LEU A 80 -4.91 -16.12 1.74
N ARG A 81 -3.80 -15.48 2.03
CA ARG A 81 -3.80 -14.15 2.63
C ARG A 81 -4.42 -13.11 1.70
N SER A 82 -5.34 -12.33 2.21
CA SER A 82 -5.90 -11.14 1.54
C SER A 82 -5.25 -9.82 2.01
N ASP A 83 -4.41 -9.89 3.04
CA ASP A 83 -3.67 -8.77 3.62
C ASP A 83 -2.49 -9.33 4.44
N LEU A 84 -1.33 -8.64 4.41
CA LEU A 84 -0.14 -9.01 5.17
C LEU A 84 -0.15 -8.45 6.60
N THR A 85 -0.81 -7.33 6.87
CA THR A 85 -0.83 -6.67 8.19
C THR A 85 -1.24 -7.61 9.35
N PRO A 86 -2.29 -8.47 9.21
CA PRO A 86 -2.63 -9.44 10.27
C PRO A 86 -1.54 -10.44 10.57
N GLN A 87 -0.74 -10.83 9.56
CA GLN A 87 0.37 -11.75 9.73
C GLN A 87 1.49 -11.11 10.54
N LEU A 88 1.74 -9.79 10.35
CA LEU A 88 2.71 -9.05 11.16
C LEU A 88 2.26 -8.94 12.61
N GLY A 89 0.98 -8.67 12.85
CA GLY A 89 0.40 -8.74 14.20
C GLY A 89 0.58 -10.11 14.86
N ARG A 90 0.43 -11.21 14.08
CA ARG A 90 0.71 -12.56 14.57
C ARG A 90 2.19 -12.75 14.91
N ILE A 91 3.10 -12.33 14.03
CA ILE A 91 4.55 -12.44 14.26
C ILE A 91 4.96 -11.68 15.52
N ALA A 92 4.46 -10.45 15.68
CA ALA A 92 4.71 -9.64 16.88
C ALA A 92 4.21 -10.31 18.16
N ALA A 93 3.02 -10.91 18.12
CA ALA A 93 2.39 -11.59 19.26
C ALA A 93 2.98 -12.99 19.56
N THR A 94 3.74 -13.59 18.66
CA THR A 94 4.29 -14.95 18.80
C THR A 94 5.81 -14.96 18.71
N SER A 95 6.37 -15.04 17.51
CA SER A 95 7.80 -15.19 17.27
C SER A 95 8.63 -14.03 17.83
N LEU A 96 8.07 -12.81 17.85
CA LEU A 96 8.69 -11.59 18.35
C LEU A 96 8.05 -11.08 19.65
N ALA A 97 7.30 -11.92 20.38
CA ALA A 97 6.61 -11.52 21.61
C ALA A 97 7.55 -10.97 22.70
N LYS A 98 8.81 -11.47 22.75
CA LYS A 98 9.82 -11.04 23.72
C LYS A 98 10.76 -9.95 23.19
N ALA A 99 10.62 -9.53 21.93
CA ALA A 99 11.44 -8.48 21.37
C ALA A 99 11.07 -7.10 21.95
N ALA A 100 12.06 -6.21 22.03
CA ALA A 100 11.84 -4.85 22.52
C ALA A 100 10.83 -4.09 21.68
N ARG A 101 10.05 -3.21 22.31
CA ARG A 101 9.09 -2.32 21.65
C ARG A 101 9.65 -0.89 21.56
N PRO A 102 9.30 -0.14 20.50
CA PRO A 102 8.45 -0.52 19.38
C PRO A 102 9.20 -1.41 18.36
N LEU A 103 8.48 -2.40 17.79
CA LEU A 103 8.97 -3.15 16.64
C LEU A 103 8.79 -2.32 15.36
N ARG A 104 9.78 -2.35 14.48
CA ARG A 104 9.70 -1.83 13.12
C ARG A 104 9.85 -2.98 12.15
N LEU A 105 8.77 -3.35 11.49
CA LEU A 105 8.71 -4.46 10.55
C LEU A 105 8.27 -3.98 9.18
N CYS A 106 8.88 -4.51 8.11
CA CYS A 106 8.44 -4.26 6.74
C CYS A 106 8.24 -5.56 5.96
N TYR A 107 7.48 -5.48 4.88
CA TYR A 107 7.11 -6.64 4.10
C TYR A 107 6.88 -6.32 2.63
N ALA A 108 6.97 -7.36 1.79
CA ALA A 108 6.53 -7.38 0.41
C ALA A 108 5.99 -8.76 0.07
N GLY A 109 4.85 -8.82 -0.64
CA GLY A 109 4.27 -10.08 -1.09
C GLY A 109 2.96 -9.92 -1.81
N GLN A 110 2.54 -10.98 -2.50
CA GLN A 110 1.22 -11.02 -3.14
C GLN A 110 0.11 -11.25 -2.12
N VAL A 111 -1.01 -10.58 -2.34
CA VAL A 111 -2.27 -10.78 -1.62
C VAL A 111 -3.37 -11.09 -2.63
N ILE A 112 -4.31 -11.95 -2.23
CA ILE A 112 -5.32 -12.47 -3.16
C ILE A 112 -6.70 -12.37 -2.50
N THR A 113 -7.67 -11.83 -3.24
CA THR A 113 -9.07 -11.70 -2.82
C THR A 113 -10.00 -12.47 -3.75
N ILE A 114 -11.15 -12.93 -3.25
CA ILE A 114 -12.17 -13.63 -4.08
C ILE A 114 -12.73 -12.69 -5.15
N LYS A 115 -12.87 -11.40 -4.83
CA LYS A 115 -13.39 -10.36 -5.73
C LYS A 115 -12.50 -9.14 -5.63
N GLY A 116 -12.37 -8.42 -6.74
CA GLY A 116 -11.79 -7.09 -6.78
C GLY A 116 -12.60 -6.07 -5.94
N ASP A 117 -12.07 -4.89 -5.79
CA ASP A 117 -12.68 -3.80 -5.03
C ASP A 117 -13.34 -2.78 -6.00
N GLY A 118 -14.63 -2.55 -5.81
CA GLY A 118 -15.39 -1.56 -6.61
C GLY A 118 -15.37 -1.88 -8.10
N LEU A 119 -14.85 -0.94 -8.90
CA LEU A 119 -14.71 -1.07 -10.36
C LEU A 119 -13.40 -1.72 -10.80
N ASP A 120 -12.49 -2.05 -9.87
CA ASP A 120 -11.23 -2.72 -10.16
C ASP A 120 -11.41 -4.23 -10.03
N PRO A 121 -11.39 -5.00 -11.12
CA PRO A 121 -11.58 -6.46 -11.08
C PRO A 121 -10.37 -7.20 -10.51
N THR A 122 -9.23 -6.54 -10.34
CA THR A 122 -7.96 -7.17 -9.92
C THR A 122 -8.11 -7.89 -8.58
N ARG A 123 -7.76 -9.17 -8.61
CA ARG A 123 -7.90 -10.07 -7.44
C ARG A 123 -6.57 -10.41 -6.79
N GLU A 124 -5.48 -10.33 -7.52
CA GLU A 124 -4.11 -10.51 -7.04
C GLU A 124 -3.35 -9.19 -7.14
N ARG A 125 -2.77 -8.74 -6.02
CA ARG A 125 -2.05 -7.47 -5.93
C ARG A 125 -0.73 -7.64 -5.21
N LEU A 126 0.27 -6.87 -5.62
CA LEU A 126 1.49 -6.70 -4.84
C LEU A 126 1.20 -5.76 -3.66
N GLN A 127 1.43 -6.23 -2.44
CA GLN A 127 1.35 -5.43 -1.23
C GLN A 127 2.74 -5.26 -0.63
N LEU A 128 3.15 -4.01 -0.43
CA LEU A 128 4.36 -3.62 0.30
C LEU A 128 3.91 -2.80 1.50
N GLY A 129 4.70 -2.79 2.57
CA GLY A 129 4.32 -1.95 3.71
C GLY A 129 5.25 -2.05 4.88
N ALA A 130 4.95 -1.26 5.89
CA ALA A 130 5.66 -1.24 7.15
C ALA A 130 4.70 -1.06 8.33
N GLU A 131 5.04 -1.69 9.46
CA GLU A 131 4.29 -1.63 10.71
C GLU A 131 5.22 -1.25 11.85
N LEU A 132 4.84 -0.25 12.62
CA LEU A 132 5.44 0.13 13.89
C LEU A 132 4.51 -0.35 15.00
N ILE A 133 4.93 -1.37 15.75
CA ILE A 133 4.10 -2.08 16.74
C ILE A 133 4.61 -1.78 18.14
N GLY A 134 3.70 -1.39 19.02
CA GLY A 134 3.98 -0.97 20.40
C GLY A 134 3.96 0.55 20.60
N SER A 135 3.58 1.33 19.56
CA SER A 135 3.31 2.76 19.66
C SER A 135 2.42 3.23 18.52
N ASP A 136 1.47 4.10 18.81
CA ASP A 136 0.67 4.88 17.86
C ASP A 136 0.76 6.40 18.15
N SER A 137 1.85 6.81 18.78
CA SER A 137 2.09 8.21 19.13
C SER A 137 2.16 9.12 17.90
N VAL A 138 2.02 10.43 18.10
CA VAL A 138 2.17 11.44 17.02
C VAL A 138 3.52 11.33 16.31
N ALA A 139 4.58 11.01 17.07
CA ALA A 139 5.91 10.80 16.50
C ALA A 139 5.96 9.55 15.61
N ALA A 140 5.32 8.45 16.03
CA ALA A 140 5.20 7.23 15.25
C ALA A 140 4.35 7.46 13.97
N ALA A 141 3.25 8.21 14.08
CA ALA A 141 2.43 8.57 12.93
C ALA A 141 3.23 9.39 11.90
N GLY A 142 3.96 10.39 12.35
CA GLY A 142 4.82 11.19 11.49
C GLY A 142 5.96 10.38 10.84
N GLU A 143 6.54 9.41 11.56
CA GLU A 143 7.55 8.48 11.02
C GLU A 143 6.97 7.61 9.91
N ILE A 144 5.84 6.97 10.16
CA ILE A 144 5.19 6.03 9.21
C ILE A 144 4.79 6.75 7.91
N VAL A 145 4.16 7.94 8.00
CA VAL A 145 3.78 8.68 6.79
C VAL A 145 5.02 9.14 6.01
N ALA A 146 6.05 9.65 6.71
CA ALA A 146 7.28 10.07 6.06
C ALA A 146 7.99 8.91 5.35
N ALA A 147 8.09 7.75 6.00
CA ALA A 147 8.68 6.55 5.41
C ALA A 147 7.91 6.07 4.18
N ALA A 148 6.57 6.12 4.21
CA ALA A 148 5.73 5.75 3.07
C ALA A 148 5.96 6.67 1.86
N ILE A 149 6.04 7.99 2.09
CA ILE A 149 6.30 8.99 1.04
C ILE A 149 7.71 8.82 0.46
N GLU A 150 8.72 8.65 1.31
CA GLU A 150 10.11 8.44 0.88
C GLU A 150 10.26 7.14 0.09
N ALA A 151 9.61 6.05 0.53
CA ALA A 151 9.62 4.77 -0.16
C ALA A 151 8.97 4.86 -1.56
N LEU A 152 7.84 5.56 -1.69
CA LEU A 152 7.19 5.77 -2.99
C LEU A 152 8.03 6.68 -3.90
N SER A 153 8.65 7.73 -3.35
CA SER A 153 9.56 8.59 -4.11
C SER A 153 10.79 7.80 -4.62
N ALA A 154 11.39 6.96 -3.78
CA ALA A 154 12.49 6.07 -4.16
C ALA A 154 12.07 5.05 -5.22
N ALA A 155 10.80 4.65 -5.23
CA ALA A 155 10.19 3.76 -6.21
C ALA A 155 9.86 4.45 -7.56
N GLY A 156 10.05 5.77 -7.67
CA GLY A 156 9.81 6.53 -8.89
C GLY A 156 8.45 7.22 -8.97
N ALA A 157 7.67 7.23 -7.90
CA ALA A 157 6.43 8.01 -7.87
C ALA A 157 6.75 9.52 -7.74
N SER A 158 5.98 10.35 -8.44
CA SER A 158 6.12 11.80 -8.43
C SER A 158 4.78 12.48 -8.11
N GLY A 159 4.82 13.77 -7.73
CA GLY A 159 3.62 14.54 -7.44
C GLY A 159 2.79 13.91 -6.31
N LEU A 160 3.44 13.40 -5.26
CA LEU A 160 2.78 12.70 -4.16
C LEU A 160 1.84 13.63 -3.39
N SER A 161 0.67 13.11 -3.02
CA SER A 161 -0.26 13.76 -2.11
C SER A 161 -0.75 12.77 -1.05
N VAL A 162 -0.98 13.31 0.15
CA VAL A 162 -1.46 12.54 1.29
C VAL A 162 -2.74 13.18 1.80
N ASP A 163 -3.78 12.39 1.93
CA ASP A 163 -5.03 12.81 2.54
C ASP A 163 -5.14 12.25 3.96
N PHE A 164 -5.29 13.15 4.96
CA PHE A 164 -5.40 12.78 6.36
C PHE A 164 -6.84 12.60 6.77
N THR A 165 -7.08 11.64 7.66
CA THR A 165 -8.41 11.37 8.23
C THR A 165 -8.33 11.19 9.74
N LEU A 166 -9.48 11.38 10.42
CA LEU A 166 -9.65 11.15 11.85
C LEU A 166 -10.76 10.12 12.11
N PRO A 167 -10.42 8.82 12.10
CA PRO A 167 -11.42 7.75 12.23
C PRO A 167 -12.27 7.83 13.49
N ASP A 168 -11.72 8.37 14.59
CA ASP A 168 -12.41 8.55 15.88
C ASP A 168 -13.13 9.90 16.04
N LEU A 169 -13.23 10.69 14.97
CA LEU A 169 -13.79 12.04 15.00
C LEU A 169 -15.17 12.11 15.66
N VAL A 170 -16.12 11.31 15.16
CA VAL A 170 -17.50 11.34 15.65
C VAL A 170 -17.58 10.85 17.08
N ASP A 171 -16.84 9.79 17.45
CA ASP A 171 -16.81 9.29 18.83
C ASP A 171 -16.24 10.34 19.80
N THR A 172 -15.16 11.01 19.40
CA THR A 172 -14.52 12.06 20.22
C THR A 172 -15.45 13.25 20.43
N LEU A 173 -16.14 13.70 19.38
CA LEU A 173 -17.10 14.81 19.47
C LEU A 173 -18.34 14.41 20.27
N ALA A 174 -18.90 13.23 20.02
CA ALA A 174 -20.09 12.73 20.73
C ALA A 174 -19.86 12.58 22.23
N ALA A 175 -18.65 12.17 22.62
CA ALA A 175 -18.30 12.00 24.04
C ALA A 175 -18.07 13.31 24.79
N LYS A 176 -17.73 14.42 24.09
CA LYS A 176 -17.24 15.64 24.75
C LYS A 176 -18.02 16.89 24.41
N ALA A 177 -18.30 17.17 23.15
CA ALA A 177 -18.76 18.47 22.68
C ALA A 177 -20.13 18.44 21.99
N LEU A 178 -20.39 17.42 21.19
CA LEU A 178 -21.61 17.30 20.37
C LEU A 178 -22.32 15.96 20.70
N PRO A 179 -23.03 15.87 21.84
CA PRO A 179 -23.58 14.61 22.31
C PRO A 179 -24.53 13.95 21.30
N LEU A 180 -24.34 12.66 21.06
CA LEU A 180 -25.23 11.81 20.26
C LEU A 180 -25.68 10.60 21.08
N ALA A 181 -26.90 10.16 20.84
CA ALA A 181 -27.34 8.87 21.35
C ALA A 181 -26.53 7.74 20.66
N ALA A 182 -26.18 6.70 21.41
CA ALA A 182 -25.29 5.63 20.95
C ALA A 182 -25.76 4.96 19.64
N ASP A 183 -27.08 4.80 19.48
CA ASP A 183 -27.73 4.23 18.31
C ASP A 183 -27.64 5.12 17.05
N LYS A 184 -27.35 6.43 17.20
CA LYS A 184 -27.23 7.40 16.10
C LYS A 184 -25.79 7.55 15.59
N ILE A 185 -24.80 7.22 16.39
CA ILE A 185 -23.37 7.45 16.06
C ILE A 185 -23.00 6.86 14.70
N GLU A 186 -23.37 5.60 14.43
CA GLU A 186 -23.00 4.95 13.16
C GLU A 186 -23.76 5.53 11.96
N ALA A 187 -25.00 5.96 12.14
CA ALA A 187 -25.76 6.63 11.10
C ALA A 187 -25.14 8.01 10.76
N VAL A 188 -24.82 8.82 11.76
CA VAL A 188 -24.14 10.12 11.57
C VAL A 188 -22.78 9.94 10.89
N ARG A 189 -22.01 8.95 11.31
CA ARG A 189 -20.71 8.63 10.71
C ARG A 189 -20.83 8.24 9.24
N ARG A 190 -21.82 7.43 8.88
CA ARG A 190 -22.06 7.02 7.50
C ARG A 190 -22.46 8.20 6.61
N GLU A 191 -23.32 9.09 7.08
CA GLU A 191 -23.77 10.24 6.30
C GLU A 191 -22.65 11.29 6.14
N LEU A 192 -21.78 11.45 7.16
CA LEU A 192 -20.56 12.26 7.04
C LEU A 192 -19.59 11.69 5.99
N ASP A 193 -19.37 10.38 6.00
CA ASP A 193 -18.53 9.68 5.02
C ASP A 193 -19.09 9.85 3.60
N ALA A 194 -20.41 9.71 3.45
CA ALA A 194 -21.12 9.91 2.19
C ALA A 194 -21.24 11.39 1.75
N LYS A 195 -20.85 12.35 2.64
CA LYS A 195 -21.02 13.80 2.42
C LYS A 195 -22.49 14.20 2.19
N ASP A 196 -23.43 13.45 2.74
CA ASP A 196 -24.87 13.70 2.61
C ASP A 196 -25.40 14.59 3.74
N ALA A 197 -25.53 15.89 3.46
CA ALA A 197 -26.05 16.86 4.43
C ALA A 197 -27.52 16.57 4.81
N GLY A 198 -28.35 16.12 3.87
CA GLY A 198 -29.75 15.78 4.13
C GLY A 198 -29.88 14.55 5.01
N GLY A 199 -29.16 13.49 4.64
CA GLY A 199 -29.06 12.26 5.43
C GLY A 199 -28.52 12.52 6.84
N LEU A 200 -27.52 13.39 6.98
CA LEU A 200 -26.94 13.78 8.26
C LEU A 200 -27.96 14.44 9.20
N VAL A 201 -28.77 15.37 8.68
CA VAL A 201 -29.89 15.98 9.44
C VAL A 201 -30.92 14.94 9.84
N ALA A 202 -31.32 14.07 8.91
CA ALA A 202 -32.28 12.98 9.16
C ALA A 202 -31.78 11.98 10.23
N ALA A 203 -30.47 11.73 10.27
CA ALA A 203 -29.81 10.90 11.29
C ALA A 203 -29.73 11.61 12.67
N GLY A 204 -30.11 12.90 12.77
CA GLY A 204 -30.01 13.70 14.00
C GLY A 204 -28.64 14.31 14.24
N GLY A 205 -27.81 14.42 13.20
CA GLY A 205 -26.45 14.97 13.26
C GLY A 205 -26.36 16.43 12.81
N VAL A 206 -27.36 17.27 13.07
CA VAL A 206 -27.40 18.68 12.63
C VAL A 206 -26.17 19.46 13.11
N ASP A 207 -25.69 19.22 14.32
CA ASP A 207 -24.51 19.87 14.90
C ASP A 207 -23.19 19.44 14.23
N TYR A 208 -23.21 18.38 13.46
CA TYR A 208 -22.08 17.84 12.70
C TYR A 208 -21.98 18.40 11.27
N LEU A 209 -22.98 19.13 10.77
CA LEU A 209 -22.98 19.71 9.43
C LEU A 209 -21.73 20.53 9.09
N PRO A 210 -21.16 21.34 10.03
CA PRO A 210 -19.94 22.11 9.74
C PRO A 210 -18.75 21.24 9.34
N LEU A 211 -18.67 19.97 9.75
CA LEU A 211 -17.59 19.06 9.39
C LEU A 211 -17.52 18.81 7.88
N LEU A 212 -18.65 18.87 7.17
CA LEU A 212 -18.69 18.73 5.70
C LEU A 212 -17.92 19.84 4.97
N THR A 213 -17.62 20.94 5.63
CA THR A 213 -16.82 22.04 5.08
C THR A 213 -15.35 22.00 5.48
N ALA A 214 -14.97 21.17 6.47
CA ALA A 214 -13.61 21.07 6.97
C ALA A 214 -12.74 20.13 6.10
N ILE A 215 -12.90 20.22 4.78
CA ILE A 215 -12.29 19.32 3.76
C ILE A 215 -11.47 20.16 2.78
N GLY A 216 -10.36 19.60 2.29
CA GLY A 216 -9.55 20.19 1.22
C GLY A 216 -8.08 20.41 1.58
N PRO A 217 -7.40 21.41 0.99
CA PRO A 217 -6.00 21.69 1.31
C PRO A 217 -5.80 21.86 2.82
N PHE A 218 -4.75 21.22 3.34
CA PHE A 218 -4.55 21.01 4.78
C PHE A 218 -4.68 22.30 5.62
N GLU A 219 -3.98 23.36 5.24
CA GLU A 219 -3.95 24.62 6.02
C GLU A 219 -5.35 25.22 6.17
N ALA A 220 -6.14 25.24 5.11
CA ALA A 220 -7.49 25.77 5.16
C ALA A 220 -8.48 24.82 5.87
N ALA A 221 -8.32 23.52 5.69
CA ALA A 221 -9.21 22.52 6.30
C ALA A 221 -8.99 22.40 7.80
N ILE A 222 -7.73 22.45 8.26
CA ILE A 222 -7.40 22.35 9.69
C ILE A 222 -7.88 23.57 10.48
N GLU A 223 -7.87 24.79 9.88
CA GLU A 223 -8.43 25.98 10.51
C GLU A 223 -9.96 25.90 10.63
N ARG A 224 -10.63 25.39 9.57
CA ARG A 224 -12.09 25.14 9.64
C ARG A 224 -12.44 24.09 10.70
N LEU A 225 -11.65 23.00 10.78
CA LEU A 225 -11.84 21.98 11.82
C LEU A 225 -11.61 22.56 13.22
N ALA A 226 -10.60 23.41 13.40
CA ALA A 226 -10.31 24.07 14.66
C ALA A 226 -11.44 25.04 15.10
N ALA A 227 -12.09 25.70 14.14
CA ALA A 227 -13.23 26.57 14.41
C ALA A 227 -14.49 25.81 14.88
N ILE A 228 -14.61 24.52 14.50
CA ILE A 228 -15.73 23.65 14.91
C ILE A 228 -15.49 23.04 16.30
N ASP A 229 -14.24 22.93 16.75
CA ASP A 229 -13.87 22.27 18.00
C ASP A 229 -14.34 23.06 19.22
N ALA A 230 -15.65 23.04 19.43
CA ALA A 230 -16.27 23.65 20.61
C ALA A 230 -15.79 22.93 21.88
N GLY A 231 -15.15 23.69 22.79
CA GLY A 231 -14.67 23.16 24.06
C GLY A 231 -13.35 22.40 24.05
N GLY A 232 -12.62 22.41 22.93
CA GLY A 232 -11.28 21.80 22.84
C GLY A 232 -11.29 20.27 22.71
N ALA A 233 -12.40 19.66 22.29
CA ALA A 233 -12.55 18.21 22.15
C ALA A 233 -11.52 17.63 21.18
N LEU A 234 -11.21 18.36 20.10
CA LEU A 234 -10.28 17.95 19.04
C LEU A 234 -8.88 18.58 19.18
N ALA A 235 -8.61 19.38 20.20
CA ALA A 235 -7.36 20.15 20.34
C ALA A 235 -6.11 19.26 20.20
N SER A 236 -6.11 18.08 20.82
CA SER A 236 -5.02 17.11 20.72
C SER A 236 -4.86 16.53 19.28
N ARG A 237 -5.97 16.28 18.58
CA ARG A 237 -5.98 15.78 17.21
C ARG A 237 -5.47 16.83 16.23
N ILE A 238 -5.94 18.08 16.38
CA ILE A 238 -5.50 19.23 15.58
C ILE A 238 -4.00 19.46 15.72
N THR A 239 -3.50 19.46 16.96
CA THR A 239 -2.06 19.60 17.26
C THR A 239 -1.26 18.44 16.65
N ALA A 240 -1.76 17.22 16.75
CA ALA A 240 -1.14 16.03 16.16
C ALA A 240 -1.06 16.14 14.63
N LEU A 241 -2.16 16.49 13.96
CA LEU A 241 -2.20 16.65 12.51
C LEU A 241 -1.23 17.72 12.02
N ARG A 242 -1.17 18.89 12.70
CA ARG A 242 -0.19 19.95 12.39
C ARG A 242 1.25 19.46 12.53
N THR A 243 1.54 18.68 13.59
CA THR A 243 2.87 18.12 13.84
C THR A 243 3.27 17.12 12.75
N ILE A 244 2.35 16.27 12.33
CA ILE A 244 2.57 15.29 11.26
C ILE A 244 2.76 16.02 9.91
N ALA A 245 1.90 16.98 9.59
CA ALA A 245 1.97 17.77 8.37
C ALA A 245 3.29 18.53 8.23
N ALA A 246 3.76 19.16 9.31
CA ALA A 246 5.05 19.87 9.33
C ALA A 246 6.24 18.94 8.95
N ARG A 247 6.18 17.65 9.29
CA ARG A 247 7.21 16.66 8.98
C ARG A 247 7.25 16.30 7.49
N LEU A 248 6.16 16.52 6.77
CA LEU A 248 6.01 16.25 5.34
C LEU A 248 6.20 17.49 4.46
N ALA A 249 6.48 18.64 5.04
CA ALA A 249 6.65 19.90 4.32
C ALA A 249 7.67 19.75 3.17
N GLY A 250 7.25 20.13 1.96
CA GLY A 250 8.07 20.02 0.75
C GLY A 250 8.22 18.61 0.16
N LYS A 251 7.69 17.55 0.81
CA LYS A 251 7.78 16.15 0.35
C LYS A 251 6.52 15.68 -0.36
N ALA A 252 5.35 16.16 0.08
CA ALA A 252 4.06 15.82 -0.50
C ALA A 252 3.07 16.97 -0.33
N ARG A 253 2.06 17.04 -1.18
CA ARG A 253 0.88 17.88 -0.97
C ARG A 253 0.01 17.21 0.09
N ILE A 254 -0.50 17.97 1.04
CA ILE A 254 -1.34 17.44 2.12
C ILE A 254 -2.75 17.97 1.96
N THR A 255 -3.72 17.08 2.08
CA THR A 255 -5.15 17.38 2.21
C THR A 255 -5.68 16.80 3.53
N LEU A 256 -6.84 17.25 3.93
CA LEU A 256 -7.55 16.75 5.10
C LEU A 256 -9.01 16.50 4.74
N ASP A 257 -9.48 15.30 5.01
CA ASP A 257 -10.90 14.98 5.13
C ASP A 257 -11.15 14.26 6.46
N PRO A 258 -11.45 14.95 7.53
CA PRO A 258 -11.49 14.37 8.86
C PRO A 258 -12.60 13.33 9.04
N SER A 259 -13.62 13.32 8.17
CA SER A 259 -14.76 12.43 8.24
C SER A 259 -14.72 11.22 7.31
N GLU A 260 -13.72 11.13 6.42
CA GLU A 260 -13.53 10.00 5.50
C GLU A 260 -13.04 8.75 6.23
N ARG A 261 -13.58 7.58 5.91
CA ARG A 261 -13.24 6.30 6.58
C ARG A 261 -12.42 5.35 5.72
N HIS A 262 -12.35 5.53 4.41
CA HIS A 262 -11.61 4.69 3.45
C HIS A 262 -11.87 3.18 3.60
N GLY A 263 -13.00 2.78 4.20
CA GLY A 263 -13.38 1.38 4.39
C GLY A 263 -12.60 0.61 5.47
N PHE A 264 -11.87 1.31 6.36
CA PHE A 264 -11.21 0.69 7.52
C PHE A 264 -12.00 0.90 8.81
N GLU A 265 -12.65 -0.16 9.27
CA GLU A 265 -13.42 -0.14 10.52
C GLU A 265 -12.53 -0.31 11.79
N TYR A 266 -11.23 -0.56 11.63
CA TYR A 266 -10.31 -0.88 12.73
C TYR A 266 -9.29 0.21 13.07
N GLN A 267 -9.25 1.30 12.30
CA GLN A 267 -8.38 2.44 12.61
C GLN A 267 -8.84 3.14 13.89
N THR A 268 -7.85 3.61 14.66
CA THR A 268 -8.11 4.28 15.93
C THR A 268 -8.25 5.81 15.75
N TRP A 269 -7.18 6.57 15.86
CA TRP A 269 -7.28 8.04 15.90
C TRP A 269 -6.76 8.74 14.65
N PHE A 270 -5.97 8.06 13.81
CA PHE A 270 -5.33 8.65 12.64
C PHE A 270 -5.37 7.68 11.46
N GLY A 271 -5.73 8.21 10.31
CA GLY A 271 -5.69 7.51 9.05
C GLY A 271 -5.14 8.38 7.92
N PHE A 272 -4.68 7.76 6.84
CA PHE A 272 -4.24 8.48 5.65
C PHE A 272 -4.31 7.63 4.39
N MET A 273 -4.47 8.33 3.25
CA MET A 273 -4.36 7.78 1.90
C MET A 273 -3.24 8.47 1.15
N ILE A 274 -2.59 7.74 0.22
CA ILE A 274 -1.51 8.28 -0.59
C ILE A 274 -1.86 8.15 -2.07
N TYR A 275 -1.64 9.24 -2.81
CA TYR A 275 -1.86 9.32 -4.24
C TYR A 275 -0.61 9.86 -4.93
N ALA A 276 -0.48 9.62 -6.25
CA ALA A 276 0.58 10.20 -7.08
C ALA A 276 -0.01 10.79 -8.35
N GLU A 277 0.65 11.79 -8.90
CA GLU A 277 0.27 12.39 -10.16
C GLU A 277 0.41 11.38 -11.31
N GLY A 278 -0.56 11.37 -12.23
CA GLY A 278 -0.56 10.45 -13.37
C GLY A 278 -0.90 8.99 -13.05
N VAL A 279 -1.20 8.65 -11.79
CA VAL A 279 -1.61 7.30 -11.39
C VAL A 279 -3.05 7.31 -10.89
N ALA A 280 -3.91 6.49 -11.48
CA ALA A 280 -5.32 6.44 -11.10
C ALA A 280 -5.51 5.74 -9.74
N GLY A 281 -6.29 6.37 -8.85
CA GLY A 281 -6.62 5.83 -7.53
C GLY A 281 -5.49 5.96 -6.49
N ALA A 282 -5.73 5.40 -5.32
CA ALA A 282 -4.77 5.43 -4.23
C ALA A 282 -3.65 4.42 -4.44
N LEU A 283 -2.40 4.86 -4.20
CA LEU A 283 -1.22 3.99 -4.19
C LEU A 283 -1.03 3.27 -2.86
N GLY A 284 -1.58 3.82 -1.81
CA GLY A 284 -1.43 3.26 -0.48
C GLY A 284 -2.32 3.93 0.54
N ARG A 285 -2.35 3.31 1.69
CA ARG A 285 -3.14 3.73 2.84
C ARG A 285 -2.50 3.27 4.13
N GLY A 286 -2.78 3.98 5.21
CA GLY A 286 -2.25 3.62 6.50
C GLY A 286 -3.03 4.27 7.63
N GLY A 287 -2.58 4.01 8.86
CA GLY A 287 -3.19 4.59 10.04
C GLY A 287 -2.87 3.81 11.30
N SER A 288 -3.33 4.35 12.41
CA SER A 288 -3.21 3.74 13.74
C SER A 288 -4.29 2.70 13.98
N TYR A 289 -3.93 1.62 14.66
CA TYR A 289 -4.84 0.52 14.99
C TYR A 289 -4.39 -0.21 16.26
N THR A 290 -5.19 -1.17 16.71
CA THR A 290 -4.86 -2.03 17.85
C THR A 290 -4.79 -3.49 17.41
N ILE A 291 -3.78 -4.21 17.86
CA ILE A 291 -3.64 -5.65 17.63
C ILE A 291 -4.52 -6.38 18.64
N ASN A 292 -5.64 -6.98 18.19
CA ASN A 292 -6.65 -7.61 19.07
C ASN A 292 -6.09 -8.64 20.04
N ALA A 293 -5.04 -9.39 19.67
CA ALA A 293 -4.52 -10.47 20.51
C ALA A 293 -3.70 -9.98 21.71
N THR A 294 -3.09 -8.80 21.62
CA THR A 294 -2.17 -8.27 22.64
C THR A 294 -2.61 -6.91 23.19
N ASN A 295 -3.63 -6.29 22.60
CA ASN A 295 -4.02 -4.89 22.83
C ASN A 295 -2.88 -3.89 22.65
N GLU A 296 -1.83 -4.26 21.89
CA GLU A 296 -0.75 -3.34 21.58
C GLU A 296 -1.20 -2.29 20.56
N PRO A 297 -0.92 -1.00 20.78
CA PRO A 297 -1.10 0.02 19.78
C PRO A 297 -0.10 -0.18 18.65
N ALA A 298 -0.53 0.09 17.43
CA ALA A 298 0.29 -0.03 16.25
C ALA A 298 -0.10 1.05 15.23
N ILE A 299 0.83 1.35 14.35
CA ILE A 299 0.59 2.21 13.20
C ILE A 299 1.39 1.69 12.01
N GLY A 300 0.79 1.68 10.83
CA GLY A 300 1.44 1.16 9.65
C GLY A 300 0.84 1.68 8.36
N PHE A 301 1.40 1.20 7.25
CA PHE A 301 0.87 1.47 5.92
C PHE A 301 1.01 0.26 5.01
N SER A 302 0.11 0.20 4.04
CA SER A 302 0.14 -0.74 2.91
C SER A 302 0.15 0.05 1.61
N LEU A 303 1.07 -0.31 0.71
CA LEU A 303 1.17 0.19 -0.65
C LEU A 303 0.69 -0.89 -1.62
N TYR A 304 -0.04 -0.48 -2.64
CA TYR A 304 -0.52 -1.32 -3.75
C TYR A 304 -0.05 -0.70 -5.07
N PRO A 305 1.21 -0.94 -5.46
CA PRO A 305 1.86 -0.20 -6.52
C PRO A 305 1.55 -0.70 -7.93
N ASP A 306 0.60 -1.62 -8.13
CA ASP A 306 0.36 -2.26 -9.43
C ASP A 306 0.15 -1.23 -10.54
N ARG A 307 -0.69 -0.22 -10.34
CA ARG A 307 -0.92 0.87 -11.32
C ARG A 307 0.29 1.77 -11.54
N LEU A 308 1.10 2.01 -10.49
CA LEU A 308 2.36 2.73 -10.64
C LEU A 308 3.35 1.92 -11.48
N ILE A 309 3.42 0.61 -11.26
CA ILE A 309 4.26 -0.30 -12.04
C ILE A 309 3.90 -0.21 -13.53
N ASP A 310 2.62 -0.25 -13.86
CA ASP A 310 2.15 -0.19 -15.24
C ASP A 310 2.46 1.18 -15.87
N THR A 311 2.24 2.27 -15.13
CA THR A 311 2.58 3.63 -15.57
C THR A 311 4.08 3.77 -15.85
N LEU A 312 4.94 3.29 -14.95
CA LEU A 312 6.38 3.34 -15.11
C LEU A 312 6.87 2.43 -16.25
N ALA A 313 6.28 1.24 -16.40
CA ALA A 313 6.62 0.31 -17.47
C ALA A 313 6.26 0.86 -18.86
N ALA A 314 5.13 1.55 -18.97
CA ALA A 314 4.73 2.21 -20.23
C ALA A 314 5.63 3.40 -20.61
N ALA A 315 6.25 4.06 -19.63
CA ALA A 315 7.14 5.18 -19.82
C ALA A 315 8.61 4.76 -20.02
N GLU A 316 8.96 3.51 -19.77
CA GLU A 316 10.35 3.04 -19.83
C GLU A 316 10.82 2.92 -21.29
N PRO A 317 11.94 3.57 -21.67
CA PRO A 317 12.49 3.42 -23.01
C PRO A 317 12.99 1.98 -23.24
N PRO A 318 12.99 1.52 -24.50
CA PRO A 318 13.58 0.22 -24.83
C PRO A 318 15.02 0.12 -24.33
N ARG A 319 15.33 -0.97 -23.64
CA ARG A 319 16.67 -1.18 -23.09
C ARG A 319 17.61 -1.67 -24.19
N ASP A 320 18.76 -1.02 -24.35
CA ASP A 320 19.80 -1.47 -25.26
C ASP A 320 20.22 -2.91 -24.95
N THR A 321 20.22 -3.72 -26.01
CA THR A 321 20.52 -5.15 -25.94
C THR A 321 21.58 -5.48 -26.98
N LEU A 322 22.66 -6.12 -26.55
CA LEU A 322 23.81 -6.48 -27.37
C LEU A 322 23.71 -7.94 -27.82
N PHE A 323 23.66 -8.17 -29.12
CA PHE A 323 23.73 -9.49 -29.70
C PHE A 323 25.19 -10.00 -29.70
N LEU A 324 25.41 -11.18 -29.17
CA LEU A 324 26.68 -11.87 -29.15
C LEU A 324 26.71 -12.94 -30.26
N PRO A 325 27.58 -12.85 -31.25
CA PRO A 325 27.65 -13.84 -32.34
C PRO A 325 28.07 -15.21 -31.82
N LEU A 326 27.80 -16.25 -32.63
CA LEU A 326 28.18 -17.60 -32.28
C LEU A 326 29.72 -17.69 -32.13
N GLY A 327 30.19 -18.36 -31.06
CA GLY A 327 31.61 -18.48 -30.75
C GLY A 327 32.23 -17.23 -30.10
N HIS A 328 31.41 -16.26 -29.62
CA HIS A 328 31.90 -15.10 -28.87
C HIS A 328 32.72 -15.51 -27.63
N ASP A 329 33.66 -14.65 -27.24
CA ASP A 329 34.41 -14.85 -26.00
C ASP A 329 33.50 -14.67 -24.76
N ALA A 330 33.34 -15.73 -23.99
CA ALA A 330 32.50 -15.75 -22.80
C ALA A 330 33.01 -14.82 -21.68
N VAL A 331 34.34 -14.63 -21.56
CA VAL A 331 34.95 -13.75 -20.56
C VAL A 331 34.67 -12.30 -20.93
N HIS A 332 34.82 -11.95 -22.20
CA HIS A 332 34.49 -10.62 -22.70
C HIS A 332 33.00 -10.33 -22.53
N ALA A 333 32.13 -11.26 -22.90
CA ALA A 333 30.69 -11.12 -22.69
C ALA A 333 30.31 -10.92 -21.21
N ALA A 334 31.00 -11.59 -20.27
CA ALA A 334 30.78 -11.38 -18.85
C ALA A 334 31.18 -9.97 -18.39
N ARG A 335 32.28 -9.41 -18.92
CA ARG A 335 32.72 -8.03 -18.67
C ARG A 335 31.69 -7.02 -19.17
N LEU A 336 31.16 -7.23 -20.39
CA LEU A 336 30.11 -6.37 -20.95
C LEU A 336 28.86 -6.36 -20.08
N ARG A 337 28.42 -7.52 -19.58
CA ARG A 337 27.30 -7.59 -18.60
C ARG A 337 27.61 -6.87 -17.29
N ALA A 338 28.83 -6.97 -16.80
CA ALA A 338 29.25 -6.29 -15.57
C ALA A 338 29.20 -4.76 -15.66
N ILE A 339 29.42 -4.20 -16.88
CA ILE A 339 29.28 -2.75 -17.14
C ILE A 339 27.88 -2.35 -17.60
N GLY A 340 26.88 -3.27 -17.50
CA GLY A 340 25.47 -2.94 -17.67
C GLY A 340 24.81 -3.37 -18.98
N TRP A 341 25.54 -3.94 -19.91
CA TRP A 341 24.93 -4.48 -21.12
C TRP A 341 23.99 -5.65 -20.84
N ARG A 342 22.82 -5.62 -21.45
CA ARG A 342 21.97 -6.79 -21.61
C ARG A 342 22.44 -7.54 -22.83
N THR A 343 22.73 -8.84 -22.72
CA THR A 343 23.28 -9.61 -23.84
C THR A 343 22.37 -10.74 -24.24
N VAL A 344 22.26 -11.01 -25.56
CA VAL A 344 21.59 -12.14 -26.16
C VAL A 344 22.60 -12.88 -27.03
N ALA A 345 22.86 -14.16 -26.73
CA ALA A 345 23.80 -14.96 -27.49
C ALA A 345 23.12 -15.68 -28.65
N ALA A 346 23.80 -15.74 -29.79
CA ALA A 346 23.36 -16.57 -30.93
C ALA A 346 23.28 -18.06 -30.53
N LEU A 347 22.20 -18.73 -30.89
CA LEU A 347 22.00 -20.17 -30.68
C LEU A 347 22.34 -20.97 -31.94
N GLY A 348 22.55 -20.31 -33.08
CA GLY A 348 22.91 -20.91 -34.38
C GLY A 348 23.50 -19.85 -35.29
N ALA A 349 24.06 -20.29 -36.44
CA ALA A 349 24.71 -19.41 -37.44
C ALA A 349 23.70 -18.42 -38.08
N ASP A 350 22.45 -18.83 -38.22
CA ASP A 350 21.40 -18.06 -38.90
C ASP A 350 20.58 -17.14 -37.97
N CYS A 351 21.08 -16.91 -36.76
CA CYS A 351 20.38 -16.04 -35.81
C CYS A 351 20.47 -14.58 -36.25
N ASP A 352 19.30 -13.92 -36.43
CA ASP A 352 19.18 -12.51 -36.72
C ASP A 352 19.08 -11.70 -35.42
N ALA A 353 20.00 -10.78 -35.23
CA ALA A 353 20.08 -9.90 -34.06
C ALA A 353 18.85 -8.99 -33.93
N ALA A 354 18.38 -8.42 -35.04
CA ALA A 354 17.23 -7.52 -35.07
C ALA A 354 15.92 -8.26 -34.74
N ALA A 355 15.74 -9.47 -35.32
CA ALA A 355 14.60 -10.31 -35.02
C ALA A 355 14.53 -10.76 -33.55
N GLN A 356 15.68 -10.79 -32.84
CA GLN A 356 15.76 -11.06 -31.41
C GLN A 356 15.65 -9.79 -30.54
N GLY A 357 15.29 -8.65 -31.12
CA GLY A 357 15.08 -7.39 -30.40
C GLY A 357 16.38 -6.75 -29.89
N CYS A 358 17.53 -7.08 -30.47
CA CYS A 358 18.80 -6.46 -30.14
C CYS A 358 18.94 -5.10 -30.83
N SER A 359 19.47 -4.10 -30.12
CA SER A 359 19.80 -2.79 -30.66
C SER A 359 21.25 -2.68 -31.14
N HIS A 360 22.11 -3.59 -30.67
CA HIS A 360 23.54 -3.62 -30.98
C HIS A 360 24.02 -5.05 -31.25
N ARG A 361 25.13 -5.15 -31.96
CA ARG A 361 25.86 -6.41 -32.21
C ARG A 361 27.30 -6.28 -31.73
N LEU A 362 27.85 -7.35 -31.16
CA LEU A 362 29.26 -7.41 -30.84
C LEU A 362 30.06 -7.70 -32.12
N ASP A 363 30.90 -6.79 -32.53
CA ASP A 363 31.81 -6.91 -33.68
C ASP A 363 33.20 -6.44 -33.30
N GLY A 364 34.23 -7.24 -33.57
CA GLY A 364 35.62 -6.91 -33.24
C GLY A 364 35.89 -6.60 -31.75
N GLY A 365 35.02 -7.02 -30.85
CA GLY A 365 35.10 -6.71 -29.41
C GLY A 365 34.35 -5.44 -28.97
N GLU A 366 33.73 -4.71 -29.90
CA GLU A 366 32.97 -3.49 -29.64
C GLU A 366 31.47 -3.68 -29.89
N ALA A 367 30.66 -2.89 -29.19
CA ALA A 367 29.21 -2.86 -29.40
C ALA A 367 28.86 -1.91 -30.55
N VAL A 368 28.48 -2.45 -31.70
CA VAL A 368 28.09 -1.69 -32.90
C VAL A 368 26.55 -1.68 -32.98
N ARG A 369 25.98 -0.51 -33.24
CA ARG A 369 24.53 -0.33 -33.41
C ARG A 369 24.05 -1.04 -34.69
N LEU A 370 22.90 -1.70 -34.64
CA LEU A 370 22.25 -2.36 -35.78
C LEU A 370 21.56 -1.37 -36.70
#